data_b78638b48d33d2068c999437ef82938e
#
_entry.id   b78638b48d33d2068c999437ef82938e
#
_cell.length_a   1.000
_cell.length_b   1.000
_cell.length_c   1.000
_cell.angle_alpha   90.00
_cell.angle_beta   90.00
_cell.angle_gamma   90.00
#
_symmetry.space_group_name_H-M   'P 1'
#
loop_
_entity.id
_entity.type
_entity.pdbx_description
1 polymer ?
#
loop_
_entity_poly.entity_id
_entity_poly.type
_entity_poly.pdbx_seq_one_letter_code
_entity_poly.pdbx_strand_id
1 'polypeptide(L)'
;PGVTRDRRFGAAHLGGLDFTVIDTAGLEEAFDESLEARMREQTETAIKEADVALLLIDARAGITPLDEHFARRLRKSKTPIILVANKCESRASIAGLGEAFRLGLGEPVAISAEHGEGLSELYDALAERAKRKKSAAEAGAEGDAELDALPDDEAEAPKVLQLAIVGRPNVGKSTLMNALLGEERQLTG
;
A
#
# COMPACT_ATOMS: atom_id res chain seq x y z
N PRO A 1 7.70 -26.87 -15.50
CA PRO A 1 6.46 -26.15 -15.55
C PRO A 1 6.40 -25.24 -14.33
N GLY A 2 6.63 -23.94 -14.56
CA GLY A 2 6.73 -22.91 -13.51
C GLY A 2 5.36 -22.68 -12.89
N VAL A 3 5.28 -22.83 -11.57
CA VAL A 3 4.15 -22.34 -10.80
C VAL A 3 4.35 -20.83 -10.67
N THR A 4 3.77 -20.07 -11.58
CA THR A 4 3.48 -18.66 -11.38
C THR A 4 2.46 -18.61 -10.25
N ARG A 5 2.91 -18.33 -9.02
CA ARG A 5 2.02 -17.91 -7.94
C ARG A 5 1.49 -16.54 -8.35
N ASP A 6 0.25 -16.55 -8.78
CA ASP A 6 -0.47 -15.36 -9.22
C ASP A 6 -0.41 -14.32 -8.10
N ARG A 7 0.23 -13.18 -8.42
CA ARG A 7 0.08 -11.97 -7.61
C ARG A 7 -1.41 -11.65 -7.59
N ARG A 8 -2.00 -11.62 -6.42
CA ARG A 8 -3.41 -11.28 -6.29
C ARG A 8 -3.54 -9.77 -6.41
N PHE A 9 -3.98 -9.33 -7.58
CA PHE A 9 -4.42 -7.96 -7.79
C PHE A 9 -5.90 -7.89 -7.42
N GLY A 10 -6.26 -7.00 -6.51
CA GLY A 10 -7.65 -6.74 -6.15
C GLY A 10 -8.04 -5.33 -6.53
N ALA A 11 -9.10 -5.16 -7.33
CA ALA A 11 -9.72 -3.85 -7.50
C ALA A 11 -10.35 -3.43 -6.17
N ALA A 12 -10.03 -2.26 -5.71
CA ALA A 12 -10.49 -1.72 -4.43
C ALA A 12 -11.05 -0.32 -4.63
N HIS A 13 -11.93 0.07 -3.73
CA HIS A 13 -12.57 1.36 -3.74
C HIS A 13 -12.57 1.96 -2.34
N LEU A 14 -12.22 3.24 -2.24
CA LEU A 14 -12.30 3.99 -1.00
C LEU A 14 -12.80 5.41 -1.32
N GLY A 15 -13.99 5.75 -0.84
CA GLY A 15 -14.64 7.02 -1.18
C GLY A 15 -14.85 7.14 -2.70
N GLY A 16 -14.30 8.16 -3.34
CA GLY A 16 -14.35 8.35 -4.79
C GLY A 16 -13.09 7.91 -5.55
N LEU A 17 -12.21 7.11 -4.92
CA LEU A 17 -10.92 6.70 -5.47
C LEU A 17 -10.92 5.20 -5.77
N ASP A 18 -10.70 4.86 -7.04
CA ASP A 18 -10.49 3.49 -7.48
C ASP A 18 -9.00 3.18 -7.54
N PHE A 19 -8.60 2.01 -7.04
CA PHE A 19 -7.21 1.58 -7.07
C PHE A 19 -7.11 0.05 -7.12
N THR A 20 -5.95 -0.44 -7.49
CA THR A 20 -5.62 -1.86 -7.50
C THR A 20 -4.65 -2.14 -6.35
N VAL A 21 -5.02 -3.05 -5.46
CA VAL A 21 -4.16 -3.50 -4.37
C VAL A 21 -3.28 -4.65 -4.85
N ILE A 22 -1.98 -4.50 -4.65
CA ILE A 22 -0.99 -5.56 -4.85
C ILE A 22 -0.85 -6.29 -3.51
N ASP A 23 -1.35 -7.51 -3.43
CA ASP A 23 -1.28 -8.31 -2.21
C ASP A 23 0.14 -8.85 -2.00
N THR A 24 0.75 -8.42 -0.91
CA THR A 24 2.02 -8.97 -0.43
C THR A 24 1.83 -10.01 0.69
N ALA A 25 0.58 -10.24 1.15
CA ALA A 25 0.28 -11.07 2.32
C ALA A 25 0.44 -12.58 2.10
N GLY A 26 0.36 -13.07 0.86
CA GLY A 26 0.59 -14.49 0.55
C GLY A 26 2.03 -14.97 0.78
N LEU A 27 2.90 -14.11 1.31
CA LEU A 27 4.34 -14.34 1.49
C LEU A 27 4.74 -14.68 2.93
N GLU A 28 3.77 -14.69 3.86
CA GLU A 28 4.05 -14.74 5.30
C GLU A 28 4.05 -16.15 5.91
N GLU A 29 3.62 -17.18 5.17
CA GLU A 29 3.40 -18.53 5.74
C GLU A 29 4.62 -19.45 5.75
N ALA A 30 5.80 -18.97 5.40
CA ALA A 30 6.93 -19.85 5.30
C ALA A 30 8.18 -19.31 6.01
N PHE A 31 8.49 -19.93 7.12
CA PHE A 31 9.66 -19.70 7.96
C PHE A 31 10.86 -20.56 7.53
N ASP A 32 11.46 -20.25 6.38
CA ASP A 32 12.75 -20.83 5.97
C ASP A 32 13.63 -19.75 5.36
N GLU A 33 14.94 -19.76 5.66
CA GLU A 33 15.89 -18.72 5.24
C GLU A 33 15.92 -18.50 3.71
N SER A 34 15.67 -19.55 2.93
CA SER A 34 15.52 -19.46 1.47
C SER A 34 14.25 -18.71 1.05
N LEU A 35 13.26 -18.71 1.92
CA LEU A 35 11.96 -18.10 1.72
C LEU A 35 11.93 -16.63 2.11
N GLU A 36 12.66 -16.23 3.16
CA GLU A 36 12.85 -14.81 3.49
C GLU A 36 13.47 -14.04 2.34
N ALA A 37 14.40 -14.64 1.60
CA ALA A 37 14.99 -14.02 0.42
C ALA A 37 13.97 -13.82 -0.70
N ARG A 38 13.08 -14.80 -0.95
CA ARG A 38 12.00 -14.70 -1.95
C ARG A 38 10.93 -13.69 -1.55
N MET A 39 10.56 -13.67 -0.27
CA MET A 39 9.63 -12.67 0.28
C MET A 39 10.19 -11.25 0.11
N ARG A 40 11.48 -11.06 0.32
CA ARG A 40 12.16 -9.77 0.11
C ARG A 40 12.05 -9.33 -1.35
N GLU A 41 12.38 -10.21 -2.29
CA GLU A 41 12.36 -9.91 -3.71
C GLU A 41 10.94 -9.57 -4.21
N GLN A 42 9.93 -10.33 -3.78
CA GLN A 42 8.54 -10.10 -4.16
C GLN A 42 7.99 -8.80 -3.56
N THR A 43 8.31 -8.50 -2.30
CA THR A 43 7.94 -7.22 -1.67
C THR A 43 8.61 -6.05 -2.39
N GLU A 44 9.90 -6.16 -2.73
CA GLU A 44 10.61 -5.12 -3.47
C GLU A 44 10.03 -4.90 -4.87
N THR A 45 9.62 -5.98 -5.53
CA THR A 45 8.99 -5.88 -6.85
C THR A 45 7.61 -5.23 -6.74
N ALA A 46 6.79 -5.63 -5.75
CA ALA A 46 5.49 -5.00 -5.50
C ALA A 46 5.62 -3.49 -5.21
N ILE A 47 6.60 -3.10 -4.40
CA ILE A 47 6.88 -1.69 -4.10
C ILE A 47 7.30 -0.92 -5.36
N LYS A 48 8.12 -1.51 -6.22
CA LYS A 48 8.57 -0.86 -7.47
C LYS A 48 7.45 -0.68 -8.49
N GLU A 49 6.51 -1.61 -8.53
CA GLU A 49 5.37 -1.59 -9.44
C GLU A 49 4.22 -0.69 -8.91
N ALA A 50 4.19 -0.43 -7.61
CA ALA A 50 3.16 0.40 -7.01
C ALA A 50 3.40 1.89 -7.22
N ASP A 51 2.31 2.62 -7.34
CA ASP A 51 2.32 4.09 -7.34
C ASP A 51 2.45 4.68 -5.95
N VAL A 52 1.94 3.94 -4.95
CA VAL A 52 2.02 4.27 -3.52
C VAL A 52 2.21 2.97 -2.73
N ALA A 53 3.06 3.00 -1.72
CA ALA A 53 3.22 1.91 -0.76
C ALA A 53 2.65 2.32 0.61
N LEU A 54 1.81 1.48 1.19
CA LEU A 54 1.39 1.59 2.59
C LEU A 54 2.30 0.74 3.46
N LEU A 55 3.00 1.34 4.42
CA LEU A 55 3.63 0.59 5.51
C LEU A 55 2.65 0.49 6.66
N LEU A 56 2.13 -0.70 6.90
CA LEU A 56 1.19 -0.97 7.98
C LEU A 56 1.92 -1.46 9.22
N ILE A 57 1.68 -0.81 10.35
CA ILE A 57 2.21 -1.19 11.67
C ILE A 57 1.07 -1.43 12.66
N ASP A 58 1.33 -2.21 13.71
CA ASP A 58 0.40 -2.44 14.82
C ASP A 58 0.71 -1.45 15.96
N ALA A 59 -0.14 -0.41 16.12
CA ALA A 59 0.05 0.62 17.12
C ALA A 59 -0.08 0.10 18.56
N ARG A 60 -0.80 -1.01 18.81
CA ARG A 60 -0.89 -1.61 20.14
C ARG A 60 0.39 -2.35 20.54
N ALA A 61 1.02 -2.98 19.57
CA ALA A 61 2.25 -3.74 19.81
C ALA A 61 3.50 -2.84 19.85
N GLY A 62 3.39 -1.58 19.39
CA GLY A 62 4.51 -0.68 19.22
C GLY A 62 5.42 -1.05 18.05
N ILE A 63 6.52 -0.31 17.88
CA ILE A 63 7.48 -0.51 16.80
C ILE A 63 8.41 -1.67 17.11
N THR A 64 8.55 -2.56 16.14
CA THR A 64 9.45 -3.73 16.21
C THR A 64 10.65 -3.55 15.30
N PRO A 65 11.76 -4.33 15.51
CA PRO A 65 12.91 -4.32 14.59
C PRO A 65 12.54 -4.64 13.14
N LEU A 66 11.49 -5.43 12.91
CA LEU A 66 11.02 -5.75 11.57
C LEU A 66 10.31 -4.56 10.92
N ASP A 67 9.53 -3.78 11.67
CA ASP A 67 8.93 -2.52 11.18
C ASP A 67 10.03 -1.51 10.79
N GLU A 68 11.07 -1.39 11.61
CA GLU A 68 12.24 -0.55 11.28
C GLU A 68 12.98 -1.05 10.03
N HIS A 69 13.06 -2.36 9.85
CA HIS A 69 13.67 -2.96 8.66
C HIS A 69 12.88 -2.59 7.40
N PHE A 70 11.55 -2.74 7.41
CA PHE A 70 10.70 -2.33 6.30
C PHE A 70 10.80 -0.82 6.04
N ALA A 71 10.77 0.01 7.09
CA ALA A 71 10.89 1.45 6.96
C ALA A 71 12.22 1.86 6.30
N ARG A 72 13.34 1.24 6.69
CA ARG A 72 14.65 1.49 6.08
C ARG A 72 14.68 1.13 4.59
N ARG A 73 14.02 0.03 4.20
CA ARG A 73 13.95 -0.38 2.79
C ARG A 73 13.08 0.55 1.97
N LEU A 74 11.90 0.86 2.48
CA LEU A 74 10.96 1.77 1.83
C LEU A 74 11.55 3.16 1.61
N ARG A 75 12.28 3.72 2.58
CA ARG A 75 12.99 5.00 2.42
C ARG A 75 13.99 5.02 1.27
N LYS A 76 14.52 3.86 0.85
CA LYS A 76 15.43 3.74 -0.30
C LYS A 76 14.69 3.62 -1.63
N SER A 77 13.39 3.32 -1.61
CA SER A 77 12.58 3.26 -2.82
C SER A 77 12.24 4.68 -3.29
N LYS A 78 11.92 4.79 -4.58
CA LYS A 78 11.37 6.04 -5.16
C LYS A 78 9.86 6.13 -4.99
N THR A 79 9.22 5.04 -4.58
CA THR A 79 7.77 4.96 -4.43
C THR A 79 7.33 5.79 -3.23
N PRO A 80 6.35 6.68 -3.37
CA PRO A 80 5.76 7.42 -2.28
C PRO A 80 5.21 6.46 -1.21
N ILE A 81 5.44 6.79 0.06
CA ILE A 81 5.05 5.95 1.19
C ILE A 81 4.04 6.69 2.04
N ILE A 82 3.03 5.94 2.52
CA ILE A 82 2.12 6.37 3.58
C ILE A 82 2.34 5.40 4.74
N LEU A 83 2.71 5.93 5.90
CA LEU A 83 2.79 5.16 7.13
C LEU A 83 1.39 5.05 7.74
N VAL A 84 0.92 3.83 7.96
CA VAL A 84 -0.42 3.55 8.50
C VAL A 84 -0.28 2.82 9.83
N ALA A 85 -0.75 3.43 10.91
CA ALA A 85 -0.80 2.83 12.22
C ALA A 85 -2.19 2.21 12.43
N ASN A 86 -2.25 0.89 12.46
CA ASN A 86 -3.49 0.13 12.62
C ASN A 86 -3.72 -0.26 14.09
N LYS A 87 -4.95 -0.64 14.41
CA LYS A 87 -5.44 -1.03 15.74
C LYS A 87 -5.44 0.14 16.72
N CYS A 88 -5.84 1.32 16.21
CA CYS A 88 -5.87 2.57 16.99
C CYS A 88 -7.17 2.79 17.80
N GLU A 89 -7.98 1.76 17.99
CA GLU A 89 -9.24 1.80 18.73
C GLU A 89 -9.09 1.90 20.26
N SER A 90 -7.88 1.81 20.79
CA SER A 90 -7.65 1.78 22.23
C SER A 90 -6.62 2.81 22.71
N ARG A 91 -6.66 3.16 24.00
CA ARG A 91 -5.63 4.04 24.61
C ARG A 91 -4.22 3.46 24.54
N ALA A 92 -4.08 2.13 24.49
CA ALA A 92 -2.78 1.46 24.37
C ALA A 92 -2.07 1.82 23.05
N SER A 93 -2.81 2.15 22.00
CA SER A 93 -2.26 2.52 20.67
C SER A 93 -1.60 3.90 20.67
N ILE A 94 -1.91 4.79 21.63
CA ILE A 94 -1.37 6.16 21.68
C ILE A 94 0.16 6.17 21.75
N ALA A 95 0.73 5.29 22.58
CA ALA A 95 2.17 5.17 22.72
C ALA A 95 2.82 4.69 21.41
N GLY A 96 2.25 3.65 20.79
CA GLY A 96 2.76 3.13 19.52
C GLY A 96 2.60 4.09 18.36
N LEU A 97 1.54 4.92 18.35
CA LEU A 97 1.38 5.99 17.39
C LEU A 97 2.51 7.03 17.54
N GLY A 98 2.86 7.41 18.78
CA GLY A 98 4.01 8.28 19.06
C GLY A 98 5.34 7.67 18.61
N GLU A 99 5.54 6.36 18.83
CA GLU A 99 6.74 5.66 18.37
C GLU A 99 6.85 5.59 16.84
N ALA A 100 5.72 5.54 16.13
CA ALA A 100 5.68 5.45 14.67
C ALA A 100 6.43 6.59 13.98
N PHE A 101 6.45 7.79 14.56
CA PHE A 101 7.23 8.93 14.04
C PHE A 101 8.73 8.63 13.94
N ARG A 102 9.27 7.74 14.79
CA ARG A 102 10.68 7.33 14.77
C ARG A 102 11.07 6.58 13.50
N LEU A 103 10.11 6.03 12.77
CA LEU A 103 10.36 5.38 11.49
C LEU A 103 10.78 6.37 10.39
N GLY A 104 10.57 7.69 10.57
CA GLY A 104 11.02 8.72 9.64
C GLY A 104 10.34 8.66 8.27
N LEU A 105 9.06 8.24 8.24
CA LEU A 105 8.23 8.13 7.04
C LEU A 105 7.12 9.20 6.96
N GLY A 106 7.19 10.20 7.84
CA GLY A 106 6.18 11.24 7.99
C GLY A 106 5.16 10.92 9.09
N GLU A 107 4.07 11.67 9.10
CA GLU A 107 2.99 11.49 10.06
C GLU A 107 2.23 10.19 9.77
N PRO A 108 2.05 9.32 10.78
CA PRO A 108 1.29 8.08 10.61
C PRO A 108 -0.21 8.37 10.54
N VAL A 109 -0.88 7.75 9.57
CA VAL A 109 -2.34 7.73 9.49
C VAL A 109 -2.86 6.69 10.47
N ALA A 110 -3.59 7.13 11.50
CA ALA A 110 -4.16 6.25 12.52
C ALA A 110 -5.48 5.65 12.02
N ILE A 111 -5.57 4.31 12.02
CA ILE A 111 -6.78 3.60 11.60
C ILE A 111 -7.13 2.46 12.56
N SER A 112 -8.38 2.02 12.49
CA SER A 112 -8.79 0.68 12.92
C SER A 112 -9.44 -0.02 11.71
N ALA A 113 -8.67 -0.90 11.05
CA ALA A 113 -9.14 -1.61 9.88
C ALA A 113 -10.32 -2.56 10.20
N GLU A 114 -10.37 -3.06 11.44
CA GLU A 114 -11.45 -3.92 11.93
C GLU A 114 -12.77 -3.16 12.09
N HIS A 115 -12.70 -1.90 12.55
CA HIS A 115 -13.87 -1.07 12.83
C HIS A 115 -14.15 -0.03 11.73
N GLY A 116 -13.32 0.06 10.72
CA GLY A 116 -13.46 1.05 9.64
C GLY A 116 -13.15 2.49 10.06
N GLU A 117 -12.52 2.68 11.24
CA GLU A 117 -12.17 4.02 11.73
C GLU A 117 -10.88 4.53 11.06
N GLY A 118 -10.81 5.84 10.80
CA GLY A 118 -9.64 6.49 10.19
C GLY A 118 -9.50 6.25 8.68
N LEU A 119 -10.47 5.62 8.02
CA LEU A 119 -10.42 5.38 6.59
C LEU A 119 -10.60 6.66 5.77
N SER A 120 -11.25 7.69 6.31
CA SER A 120 -11.35 9.03 5.70
C SER A 120 -9.98 9.70 5.61
N GLU A 121 -9.18 9.63 6.65
CA GLU A 121 -7.82 10.18 6.69
C GLU A 121 -6.89 9.41 5.75
N LEU A 122 -7.08 8.10 5.66
CA LEU A 122 -6.36 7.28 4.67
C LEU A 122 -6.76 7.65 3.24
N TYR A 123 -8.06 7.89 2.99
CA TYR A 123 -8.54 8.37 1.69
C TYR A 123 -7.87 9.70 1.31
N ASP A 124 -7.84 10.68 2.22
CA ASP A 124 -7.24 11.99 1.95
C ASP A 124 -5.76 11.87 1.60
N ALA A 125 -5.02 11.03 2.35
CA ALA A 125 -3.61 10.77 2.08
C ALA A 125 -3.39 10.10 0.71
N LEU A 126 -4.24 9.14 0.31
CA LEU A 126 -4.18 8.48 -1.00
C LEU A 126 -4.59 9.42 -2.13
N ALA A 127 -5.65 10.22 -1.94
CA ALA A 127 -6.14 11.17 -2.93
C ALA A 127 -5.09 12.26 -3.24
N GLU A 128 -4.36 12.73 -2.24
CA GLU A 128 -3.25 13.67 -2.43
C GLU A 128 -2.15 13.07 -3.31
N ARG A 129 -1.80 11.78 -3.09
CA ARG A 129 -0.79 11.08 -3.90
C ARG A 129 -1.27 10.85 -5.33
N ALA A 130 -2.54 10.47 -5.52
CA ALA A 130 -3.14 10.31 -6.85
C ALA A 130 -3.13 11.62 -7.65
N LYS A 131 -3.46 12.76 -7.02
CA LYS A 131 -3.40 14.09 -7.64
C LYS A 131 -1.99 14.46 -8.06
N ARG A 132 -0.98 14.22 -7.22
CA ARG A 132 0.43 14.49 -7.54
C ARG A 132 0.92 13.65 -8.72
N LYS A 133 0.50 12.37 -8.80
CA LYS A 133 0.83 11.51 -9.95
C LYS A 133 0.24 12.05 -11.24
N LYS A 134 -1.03 12.46 -11.22
CA LYS A 134 -1.71 13.03 -12.40
C LYS A 134 -1.01 14.31 -12.86
N SER A 135 -0.72 15.22 -11.96
CA SER A 135 0.00 16.48 -12.27
C SER A 135 1.40 16.23 -12.82
N ALA A 136 2.14 15.24 -12.30
CA ALA A 136 3.46 14.90 -12.82
C ALA A 136 3.39 14.28 -14.22
N ALA A 137 2.36 13.50 -14.51
CA ALA A 137 2.14 12.94 -15.84
C ALA A 137 1.77 14.02 -16.87
N GLU A 138 0.95 15.00 -16.47
CA GLU A 138 0.57 16.14 -17.31
C GLU A 138 1.79 17.05 -17.59
N ALA A 139 2.62 17.32 -16.59
CA ALA A 139 3.84 18.13 -16.75
C ALA A 139 4.92 17.44 -17.61
N GLY A 140 4.96 16.10 -17.61
CA GLY A 140 5.87 15.33 -18.49
C GLY A 140 5.42 15.25 -19.94
N ALA A 141 4.13 15.45 -20.23
CA ALA A 141 3.57 15.44 -21.58
C ALA A 141 3.81 16.75 -22.35
N GLU A 142 4.14 17.85 -21.67
CA GLU A 142 4.42 19.14 -22.32
C GLU A 142 5.85 19.27 -22.90
N GLY A 143 6.70 18.25 -22.68
CA GLY A 143 8.13 18.28 -23.06
C GLY A 143 8.49 17.64 -24.41
N ASP A 144 7.65 16.82 -25.02
CA ASP A 144 7.93 16.10 -26.27
C ASP A 144 6.78 16.20 -27.29
N ALA A 145 6.49 17.42 -27.72
CA ALA A 145 5.61 17.65 -28.86
C ALA A 145 6.44 17.99 -30.11
N GLU A 146 7.04 16.99 -30.76
CA GLU A 146 7.39 17.05 -32.16
C GLU A 146 7.12 15.73 -32.91
N LEU A 147 6.10 15.82 -33.76
CA LEU A 147 5.92 15.18 -35.09
C LEU A 147 5.64 13.67 -35.19
N ASP A 148 4.44 13.46 -35.83
CA ASP A 148 4.05 12.30 -36.63
C ASP A 148 3.78 10.95 -35.90
N ALA A 149 2.61 10.85 -35.29
CA ALA A 149 1.90 9.55 -35.20
C ALA A 149 0.39 9.79 -35.33
N LEU A 150 -0.22 9.08 -36.25
CA LEU A 150 -1.67 8.99 -36.47
C LEU A 150 -2.39 8.60 -35.18
N PRO A 151 -3.63 9.05 -34.93
CA PRO A 151 -4.35 8.68 -33.74
C PRO A 151 -4.77 7.21 -33.82
N ASP A 152 -4.07 6.33 -33.10
CA ASP A 152 -4.64 5.04 -32.71
C ASP A 152 -5.66 5.33 -31.60
N ASP A 153 -6.93 5.12 -31.93
CA ASP A 153 -8.12 5.25 -31.10
C ASP A 153 -8.19 4.15 -30.01
N GLU A 154 -7.13 3.96 -29.24
CA GLU A 154 -7.21 3.29 -27.96
C GLU A 154 -7.15 4.37 -26.87
N ALA A 155 -8.33 4.86 -26.47
CA ALA A 155 -8.48 5.68 -25.28
C ALA A 155 -7.79 4.95 -24.12
N GLU A 156 -6.59 5.41 -23.70
CA GLU A 156 -5.91 4.88 -22.51
C GLU A 156 -6.91 4.95 -21.35
N ALA A 157 -7.39 3.78 -20.92
CA ALA A 157 -8.22 3.68 -19.73
C ALA A 157 -7.51 4.41 -18.58
N PRO A 158 -8.21 5.18 -17.76
CA PRO A 158 -7.59 5.94 -16.68
C PRO A 158 -6.71 4.99 -15.87
N LYS A 159 -5.40 5.28 -15.80
CA LYS A 159 -4.45 4.44 -15.07
C LYS A 159 -4.86 4.41 -13.60
N VAL A 160 -5.52 3.32 -13.21
CA VAL A 160 -5.95 3.08 -11.84
C VAL A 160 -4.72 3.08 -10.92
N LEU A 161 -4.81 3.74 -9.78
CA LEU A 161 -3.71 3.83 -8.81
C LEU A 161 -3.32 2.43 -8.32
N GLN A 162 -2.04 2.08 -8.39
CA GLN A 162 -1.52 0.82 -7.88
C GLN A 162 -1.00 0.99 -6.45
N LEU A 163 -1.54 0.23 -5.52
CA LEU A 163 -1.26 0.32 -4.09
C LEU A 163 -0.61 -0.95 -3.57
N ALA A 164 0.60 -0.88 -3.04
CA ALA A 164 1.23 -1.99 -2.33
C ALA A 164 1.00 -1.85 -0.82
N ILE A 165 0.56 -2.93 -0.16
CA ILE A 165 0.43 -2.98 1.30
C ILE A 165 1.57 -3.84 1.86
N VAL A 166 2.42 -3.25 2.69
CA VAL A 166 3.61 -3.85 3.28
C VAL A 166 3.53 -3.76 4.80
N GLY A 167 4.05 -4.73 5.50
CA GLY A 167 4.12 -4.76 6.96
C GLY A 167 4.38 -6.17 7.47
N ARG A 168 4.74 -6.31 8.73
CA ARG A 168 4.98 -7.61 9.36
C ARG A 168 3.68 -8.45 9.47
N PRO A 169 3.77 -9.74 9.77
CA PRO A 169 2.60 -10.58 10.05
C PRO A 169 1.71 -10.00 11.16
N ASN A 170 0.41 -10.23 11.06
CA ASN A 170 -0.60 -9.87 12.07
C ASN A 170 -0.79 -8.36 12.36
N VAL A 171 -0.25 -7.46 11.54
CA VAL A 171 -0.54 -6.01 11.67
C VAL A 171 -1.93 -5.63 11.11
N GLY A 172 -2.61 -6.55 10.43
CA GLY A 172 -3.95 -6.34 9.88
C GLY A 172 -3.99 -6.02 8.38
N LYS A 173 -2.98 -6.44 7.58
CA LYS A 173 -2.96 -6.22 6.12
C LYS A 173 -4.19 -6.79 5.43
N SER A 174 -4.51 -8.06 5.70
CA SER A 174 -5.69 -8.72 5.12
C SER A 174 -6.99 -8.07 5.58
N THR A 175 -7.06 -7.61 6.84
CA THR A 175 -8.22 -6.88 7.37
C THR A 175 -8.40 -5.55 6.65
N LEU A 176 -7.31 -4.78 6.48
CA LEU A 176 -7.35 -3.53 5.73
C LEU A 176 -7.73 -3.78 4.27
N MET A 177 -7.14 -4.79 3.64
CA MET A 177 -7.46 -5.16 2.27
C MET A 177 -8.94 -5.49 2.11
N ASN A 178 -9.51 -6.28 3.02
CA ASN A 178 -10.94 -6.61 2.99
C ASN A 178 -11.82 -5.35 3.19
N ALA A 179 -11.43 -4.44 4.07
CA ALA A 179 -12.13 -3.18 4.25
C ALA A 179 -12.09 -2.29 2.99
N LEU A 180 -10.97 -2.31 2.26
CA LEU A 180 -10.79 -1.55 1.01
C LEU A 180 -11.47 -2.22 -0.20
N LEU A 181 -11.58 -3.54 -0.23
CA LEU A 181 -12.23 -4.29 -1.31
C LEU A 181 -13.77 -4.21 -1.26
N GLY A 182 -14.32 -3.60 -0.21
CA GLY A 182 -15.76 -3.48 0.00
C GLY A 182 -16.40 -4.76 0.56
N GLU A 183 -17.56 -4.61 1.17
CA GLU A 183 -18.26 -5.62 1.97
C GLU A 183 -18.78 -6.85 1.17
N GLU A 184 -18.61 -6.92 -0.15
CA GLU A 184 -19.20 -8.02 -0.97
C GLU A 184 -18.58 -9.40 -0.72
N ARG A 185 -17.49 -9.51 0.04
CA ARG A 185 -16.86 -10.80 0.37
C ARG A 185 -17.18 -11.35 1.76
N GLN A 186 -17.97 -10.67 2.57
CA GLN A 186 -18.31 -11.15 3.93
C GLN A 186 -19.50 -12.13 3.99
N LEU A 187 -20.06 -12.55 2.87
CA LEU A 187 -21.25 -13.43 2.84
C LEU A 187 -21.02 -14.85 2.34
N THR A 188 -19.78 -15.32 2.24
CA THR A 188 -19.52 -16.74 1.91
C THR A 188 -18.45 -17.33 2.82
N GLY A 189 -18.91 -17.85 3.95
CA GLY A 189 -18.08 -18.66 4.84
C GLY A 189 -18.96 -19.42 5.80
#